data_b424ddd4c54ea7a617df69924136d4e1
#
_entry.id   b424ddd4c54ea7a617df69924136d4e1
#
_cell.length_a   1.000
_cell.length_b   1.000
_cell.length_c   1.000
_cell.angle_alpha   90.00
_cell.angle_beta   90.00
_cell.angle_gamma   90.00
#
_symmetry.space_group_name_H-M   'P 1'
#
loop_
_entity.id
_entity.type
_entity.pdbx_description
1 polymer ?
#
loop_
_entity_poly.entity_id
_entity_poly.type
_entity_poly.pdbx_seq_one_letter_code
_entity_poly.pdbx_strand_id
1 'polypeptide(L)'
;MLIQAKAITASAAITANACYVLSVSRGAGGCEEATAYHGAAATAGNQVLSCAMEDSAGGGDYCPLPGIYCSDGLYFKIDKGTGIVRYYLAE
;
A
#
# COMPACT_ATOMS: atom_id res chain seq x y z
N MET A 1 3.95 -18.75 -1.02
CA MET A 1 3.67 -17.30 -0.83
C MET A 1 4.89 -16.63 -0.24
N LEU A 2 5.41 -15.62 -0.91
CA LEU A 2 6.53 -14.84 -0.39
C LEU A 2 6.05 -13.42 -0.13
N ILE A 3 5.88 -13.08 1.14
CA ILE A 3 5.43 -11.75 1.53
C ILE A 3 6.60 -10.77 1.42
N GLN A 4 6.37 -9.68 0.72
CA GLN A 4 7.37 -8.64 0.51
C GLN A 4 6.94 -7.38 1.23
N ALA A 5 7.91 -6.64 1.74
CA ALA A 5 7.69 -5.32 2.32
C ALA A 5 8.47 -4.33 1.45
N LYS A 6 7.77 -3.36 0.90
CA LYS A 6 8.39 -2.35 0.04
C LYS A 6 8.26 -0.99 0.70
N ALA A 7 9.40 -0.38 0.99
CA ALA A 7 9.44 0.98 1.53
C ALA A 7 9.71 1.94 0.38
N ILE A 8 8.92 3.02 0.30
CA ILE A 8 9.11 4.03 -0.74
C ILE A 8 9.16 5.42 -0.12
N THR A 9 9.84 6.33 -0.81
CA THR A 9 9.92 7.73 -0.40
C THR A 9 9.21 8.65 -1.38
N ALA A 10 8.60 8.10 -2.41
CA ALA A 10 7.77 8.82 -3.36
C ALA A 10 6.74 7.84 -3.89
N SER A 11 5.57 8.35 -4.27
CA SER A 11 4.51 7.52 -4.84
C SER A 11 5.02 6.76 -6.06
N ALA A 12 4.66 5.49 -6.16
CA ALA A 12 5.17 4.63 -7.24
C ALA A 12 4.26 3.43 -7.48
N ALA A 13 4.32 2.92 -8.71
CA ALA A 13 3.75 1.62 -9.03
C ALA A 13 4.67 0.56 -8.41
N ILE A 14 4.10 -0.32 -7.60
CA ILE A 14 4.85 -1.33 -6.88
C ILE A 14 5.05 -2.56 -7.76
N THR A 15 3.99 -3.00 -8.40
CA THR A 15 4.04 -4.12 -9.33
C THR A 15 2.93 -3.99 -10.35
N ALA A 16 3.17 -4.45 -11.57
CA ALA A 16 2.14 -4.54 -12.60
C ALA A 16 1.47 -5.91 -12.60
N ASN A 17 1.95 -6.83 -11.79
CA ASN A 17 1.45 -8.19 -11.74
C ASN A 17 0.34 -8.33 -10.73
N ALA A 18 -0.54 -9.32 -10.92
CA ALA A 18 -1.57 -9.62 -9.95
C ALA A 18 -0.94 -9.92 -8.59
N CYS A 19 -1.53 -9.41 -7.55
CA CYS A 19 -0.97 -9.54 -6.20
C CYS A 19 -2.08 -9.46 -5.15
N TYR A 20 -1.69 -9.74 -3.90
CA TYR A 20 -2.55 -9.56 -2.74
C TYR A 20 -1.88 -8.56 -1.81
N VAL A 21 -2.62 -7.55 -1.38
CA VAL A 21 -2.14 -6.50 -0.47
C VAL A 21 -2.50 -6.87 0.95
N LEU A 22 -1.54 -6.75 1.84
CA LEU A 22 -1.73 -7.12 3.25
C LEU A 22 -1.76 -5.93 4.19
N SER A 23 -0.93 -4.92 3.94
CA SER A 23 -0.90 -3.76 4.83
C SER A 23 -0.23 -2.57 4.18
N VAL A 24 -0.59 -1.40 4.69
CA VAL A 24 0.12 -0.15 4.41
C VAL A 24 0.43 0.49 5.74
N SER A 25 1.58 1.16 5.83
CA SER A 25 1.96 1.85 7.06
C SER A 25 2.76 3.09 6.74
N ARG A 26 2.72 4.04 7.67
CA ARG A 26 3.52 5.26 7.59
C ARG A 26 4.84 5.01 8.30
N GLY A 27 5.92 5.36 7.64
CA GLY A 27 7.24 5.26 8.22
C GLY A 27 7.75 6.60 8.70
N ALA A 28 9.07 6.75 8.73
CA ALA A 28 9.72 7.96 9.20
C ALA A 28 9.60 9.10 8.18
N GLY A 29 10.00 10.29 8.59
CA GLY A 29 10.09 11.42 7.68
C GLY A 29 8.81 12.23 7.52
N GLY A 30 7.87 12.08 8.43
CA GLY A 30 6.67 12.89 8.42
C GLY A 30 5.59 12.44 7.45
N CYS A 31 5.61 11.19 7.06
CA CYS A 31 4.54 10.65 6.21
C CYS A 31 3.21 10.75 6.94
N GLU A 32 2.25 11.44 6.35
CA GLU A 32 0.93 11.65 6.93
C GLU A 32 -0.15 10.80 6.25
N GLU A 33 0.10 10.35 5.05
CA GLU A 33 -0.88 9.56 4.30
C GLU A 33 -0.17 8.51 3.46
N ALA A 34 -0.63 7.28 3.57
CA ALA A 34 -0.14 6.16 2.77
C ALA A 34 -1.34 5.37 2.30
N THR A 35 -1.52 5.26 0.98
CA THR A 35 -2.71 4.64 0.40
C THR A 35 -2.31 3.72 -0.74
N ALA A 36 -2.84 2.49 -0.70
CA ALA A 36 -2.63 1.51 -1.77
C ALA A 36 -3.83 1.50 -2.72
N TYR A 37 -3.55 1.41 -4.00
CA TYR A 37 -4.56 1.39 -5.05
C TYR A 37 -4.37 0.18 -5.93
N HIS A 38 -5.47 -0.43 -6.34
CA HIS A 38 -5.47 -1.47 -7.37
C HIS A 38 -5.17 -0.81 -8.73
N GLY A 39 -4.18 -1.32 -9.44
CA GLY A 39 -3.86 -0.82 -10.77
C GLY A 39 -2.52 -0.09 -10.83
N ALA A 40 -2.37 0.77 -11.84
CA ALA A 40 -1.10 1.42 -12.15
C ALA A 40 -1.05 2.89 -11.70
N ALA A 41 -2.11 3.39 -11.08
CA ALA A 41 -2.20 4.80 -10.70
C ALA A 41 -3.13 4.99 -9.51
N ALA A 42 -3.06 6.16 -8.89
CA ALA A 42 -3.93 6.52 -7.78
C ALA A 42 -5.30 6.94 -8.30
N THR A 43 -6.06 5.97 -8.78
CA THR A 43 -7.37 6.20 -9.36
C THR A 43 -8.44 6.12 -8.29
N ALA A 44 -9.24 7.19 -8.16
CA ALA A 44 -10.34 7.20 -7.22
C ALA A 44 -11.27 6.02 -7.50
N GLY A 45 -11.69 5.34 -6.45
CA GLY A 45 -12.51 4.13 -6.59
C GLY A 45 -11.71 2.85 -6.55
N ASN A 46 -10.41 2.92 -6.77
CA ASN A 46 -9.54 1.74 -6.73
C ASN A 46 -8.71 1.64 -5.44
N GLN A 47 -9.03 2.45 -4.46
CA GLN A 47 -8.34 2.43 -3.17
C GLN A 47 -8.66 1.12 -2.44
N VAL A 48 -7.63 0.47 -1.91
CA VAL A 48 -7.80 -0.82 -1.22
C VAL A 48 -7.44 -0.75 0.26
N LEU A 49 -6.37 -0.05 0.62
CA LEU A 49 -6.01 0.17 2.02
C LEU A 49 -5.47 1.58 2.16
N SER A 50 -5.73 2.21 3.29
CA SER A 50 -5.28 3.58 3.52
C SER A 50 -4.96 3.81 4.98
N CYS A 51 -3.93 4.60 5.23
CA CYS A 51 -3.54 5.03 6.56
C CYS A 51 -3.28 6.52 6.51
N ALA A 52 -4.04 7.30 7.29
CA ALA A 52 -3.91 8.75 7.33
C ALA A 52 -3.63 9.21 8.76
N MET A 53 -3.09 10.40 8.89
CA MET A 53 -2.67 10.91 10.18
C MET A 53 -3.83 11.06 11.17
N GLU A 54 -4.98 11.45 10.69
CA GLU A 54 -6.14 11.62 11.57
C GLU A 54 -6.68 10.31 12.12
N ASP A 55 -6.23 9.20 11.60
CA ASP A 55 -6.57 7.91 12.17
C ASP A 55 -5.84 7.66 13.48
N SER A 56 -4.89 8.48 13.78
CA SER A 56 -4.26 8.70 15.08
C SER A 56 -3.67 7.48 15.78
N ALA A 57 -4.20 6.32 15.58
CA ALA A 57 -3.86 5.17 16.40
C ALA A 57 -2.57 4.49 15.96
N GLY A 58 -1.79 5.15 15.19
CA GLY A 58 -0.57 4.54 14.77
C GLY A 58 -0.40 4.68 13.29
N GLY A 59 0.42 3.93 12.71
CA GLY A 59 0.83 4.17 11.37
C GLY A 59 0.37 3.15 10.35
N GLY A 60 -0.70 2.42 10.58
CA GLY A 60 -0.99 1.34 9.67
C GLY A 60 -2.43 0.96 9.47
N ASP A 61 -2.69 0.33 8.35
CA ASP A 61 -3.94 -0.32 8.03
C ASP A 61 -3.59 -1.68 7.44
N TYR A 62 -4.38 -2.70 7.73
CA TYR A 62 -4.04 -4.04 7.31
C TYR A 62 -5.28 -4.88 7.01
N CYS A 63 -5.06 -5.96 6.28
CA CYS A 63 -6.08 -6.95 5.97
C CYS A 63 -5.51 -8.33 6.26
N PRO A 64 -6.24 -9.19 6.98
CA PRO A 64 -5.75 -10.55 7.25
C PRO A 64 -5.54 -11.34 5.96
N LEU A 65 -4.72 -12.39 6.05
CA LEU A 65 -4.55 -13.30 4.93
C LEU A 65 -5.90 -13.86 4.48
N PRO A 66 -6.13 -13.97 3.17
CA PRO A 66 -5.17 -13.85 2.07
C PRO A 66 -4.89 -12.42 1.62
N GLY A 67 -5.52 -11.41 2.20
CA GLY A 67 -5.33 -10.05 1.77
C GLY A 67 -6.34 -9.61 0.73
N ILE A 68 -6.08 -8.47 0.10
CA ILE A 68 -6.95 -7.90 -0.92
C ILE A 68 -6.36 -8.17 -2.30
N TYR A 69 -7.10 -8.86 -3.15
CA TYR A 69 -6.63 -9.22 -4.49
C TYR A 69 -6.66 -8.02 -5.42
N CYS A 70 -5.55 -7.77 -6.09
CA CYS A 70 -5.40 -6.71 -7.09
C CYS A 70 -4.92 -7.35 -8.39
N SER A 71 -5.85 -7.60 -9.31
CA SER A 71 -5.55 -8.32 -10.56
C SER A 71 -4.64 -7.54 -11.49
N ASP A 72 -4.70 -6.22 -11.47
CA ASP A 72 -3.99 -5.36 -12.42
C ASP A 72 -2.78 -4.67 -11.82
N GLY A 73 -2.33 -5.15 -10.67
CA GLY A 73 -1.15 -4.58 -10.04
C GLY A 73 -1.47 -3.70 -8.85
N LEU A 74 -0.46 -3.02 -8.37
CA LEU A 74 -0.53 -2.25 -7.12
C LEU A 74 0.22 -0.94 -7.28
N TYR A 75 -0.45 0.15 -6.94
CA TYR A 75 0.14 1.48 -6.86
C TYR A 75 0.09 1.97 -5.41
N PHE A 76 1.18 2.56 -4.93
CA PHE A 76 1.25 3.04 -3.55
C PHE A 76 1.54 4.52 -3.55
N LYS A 77 0.63 5.29 -2.96
CA LYS A 77 0.72 6.76 -2.91
C LYS A 77 1.06 7.20 -1.50
N ILE A 78 2.03 8.09 -1.39
CA ILE A 78 2.35 8.75 -0.11
C ILE A 78 2.45 10.25 -0.35
N ASP A 79 2.30 11.03 0.71
CA ASP A 79 2.43 12.48 0.61
C ASP A 79 3.89 12.93 0.79
N LYS A 80 4.61 12.34 1.74
CA LYS A 80 6.01 12.66 2.00
C LYS A 80 6.58 11.62 2.97
N GLY A 81 7.90 11.68 3.19
CA GLY A 81 8.56 10.74 4.08
C GLY A 81 8.62 9.34 3.50
N THR A 82 8.40 8.35 4.33
CA THR A 82 8.49 6.95 3.94
C THR A 82 7.18 6.24 4.18
N GLY A 83 6.71 5.50 3.19
CA GLY A 83 5.57 4.60 3.33
C GLY A 83 6.02 3.17 3.11
N ILE A 84 5.33 2.23 3.71
CA ILE A 84 5.66 0.80 3.61
C ILE A 84 4.40 0.04 3.23
N VAL A 85 4.49 -0.77 2.18
CA VAL A 85 3.39 -1.65 1.77
C VAL A 85 3.87 -3.09 1.82
N ARG A 86 3.02 -3.98 2.33
CA ARG A 86 3.30 -5.42 2.36
C ARG A 86 2.32 -6.12 1.45
N TYR A 87 2.85 -7.01 0.63
CA TYR A 87 2.06 -7.70 -0.39
C TYR A 87 2.77 -8.96 -0.80
N TYR A 88 2.09 -9.82 -1.58
CA TYR A 88 2.73 -10.95 -2.23
C TYR A 88 2.10 -11.14 -3.61
N LEU A 89 2.90 -11.66 -4.54
CA LEU A 89 2.42 -11.87 -5.90
C LEU A 89 1.47 -13.07 -5.96
N ALA A 90 0.44 -12.94 -6.77
CA ALA A 90 -0.47 -14.05 -7.03
C ALA A 90 0.22 -15.02 -8.00
N GLU A 91 0.01 -16.29 -7.77
CA GLU A 91 0.61 -17.32 -8.61
C GLU A 91 -0.38 -17.99 -9.52
#